data_1f6a935b9ce89ef1e724bb913f75b6bd
#
_entry.id   1f6a935b9ce89ef1e724bb913f75b6bd
#
_cell.length_a   1.000
_cell.length_b   1.000
_cell.length_c   1.000
_cell.angle_alpha   90.00
_cell.angle_beta   90.00
_cell.angle_gamma   90.00
#
_symmetry.space_group_name_H-M   'P 1'
#
loop_
_entity.id
_entity.type
_entity.pdbx_description
1 polymer ?
#
loop_
_entity_poly.entity_id
_entity_poly.type
_entity_poly.pdbx_seq_one_letter_code
_entity_poly.pdbx_strand_id
1 'polypeptide(L)'
;MTDAGAPPPEDQGGFDLGSAAAAAKPYRVLARKYRPSSFDDLIGQEAMVRTVSNAFETGRIPQAWILTGVRGVGKTTTARILARALNYELPDGSVKGPTIAMPKLGVHCQAIMESRHMDVLEMDAASHTGVDDVRQINDSVRYAPASARYKVYIIDEVHMLSTAAFNAFLKTLEEPPEHAKFVFATTEIRKVPVTVLSRCQRFDLRRVEADVLMGHLANIANKEGVEVEDEALGIIARAAEGSVRDSLSLFDQAIAHAAGTVRADAVRQMLGLADRTRVIDLFEKLASGDIAGAFKEFREQYDVGADPIVVLSDLAEFVNFVTRVKIVPATADNVAFGETERVRAREFAAKLSMRVLSRMWQMLLKGITEVQTATRPAAAAEMVLVRIAYVADLPTPDEAIRMIEQNGGSSPTASGNGVSRGAPASTVSATPSSSMSSSRTVMAASLAAGGPRPRQTRSGRRCSLVFHAVTPEMGSRIRHVALVPQRQFIARPDRVVAPGEGMVHGEATRRWRPASSPTAWSRP
;
A
#
# COMPACT_ATOMS: atom_id res chain seq x y z
N MET A 1 -57.48 -54.82 -59.63
CA MET A 1 -57.11 -55.58 -58.43
C MET A 1 -55.62 -55.78 -58.47
N THR A 2 -54.90 -54.78 -57.99
CA THR A 2 -53.43 -54.82 -57.83
C THR A 2 -53.07 -54.16 -56.55
N ASP A 3 -52.63 -55.00 -55.67
CA ASP A 3 -52.15 -54.66 -54.34
C ASP A 3 -50.77 -54.00 -54.47
N ALA A 4 -50.61 -52.74 -54.00
CA ALA A 4 -49.36 -52.02 -54.02
C ALA A 4 -48.79 -52.03 -52.62
N GLY A 5 -47.81 -52.86 -52.41
CA GLY A 5 -47.06 -52.98 -51.16
C GLY A 5 -46.38 -51.68 -50.73
N ALA A 6 -46.48 -51.34 -49.47
CA ALA A 6 -45.78 -50.24 -48.84
C ALA A 6 -44.26 -50.49 -48.77
N PRO A 7 -43.42 -49.45 -48.91
CA PRO A 7 -41.99 -49.59 -48.77
C PRO A 7 -41.59 -49.77 -47.25
N PRO A 8 -40.48 -50.46 -46.99
CA PRO A 8 -40.00 -50.67 -45.60
C PRO A 8 -39.53 -49.37 -44.94
N PRO A 9 -39.59 -49.28 -43.61
CA PRO A 9 -39.17 -48.08 -42.88
C PRO A 9 -37.66 -47.92 -42.99
N GLU A 10 -37.21 -46.72 -43.37
CA GLU A 10 -35.81 -46.31 -43.35
C GLU A 10 -35.28 -46.29 -41.90
N ASP A 11 -34.23 -47.04 -41.70
CA ASP A 11 -33.45 -47.09 -40.46
C ASP A 11 -32.79 -45.72 -40.25
N GLN A 12 -33.38 -44.88 -39.41
CA GLN A 12 -32.78 -43.63 -38.95
C GLN A 12 -31.68 -44.00 -37.95
N GLY A 13 -30.44 -44.11 -38.48
CA GLY A 13 -29.24 -44.22 -37.68
C GLY A 13 -29.21 -43.12 -36.60
N GLY A 14 -29.53 -43.47 -35.39
CA GLY A 14 -29.36 -42.60 -34.24
C GLY A 14 -27.90 -42.21 -34.13
N PHE A 15 -27.61 -40.91 -34.28
CA PHE A 15 -26.34 -40.34 -33.87
C PHE A 15 -26.20 -40.58 -32.36
N ASP A 16 -25.40 -41.57 -32.01
CA ASP A 16 -24.91 -41.78 -30.67
C ASP A 16 -23.99 -40.60 -30.32
N LEU A 17 -24.58 -39.54 -29.75
CA LEU A 17 -23.83 -38.46 -29.11
C LEU A 17 -23.16 -39.09 -27.91
N GLY A 18 -21.95 -39.60 -28.16
CA GLY A 18 -21.07 -40.19 -27.17
C GLY A 18 -21.16 -39.46 -25.86
N SER A 19 -21.26 -40.26 -24.81
CA SER A 19 -21.11 -40.00 -23.40
C SER A 19 -20.65 -38.57 -23.11
N ALA A 20 -21.56 -37.75 -22.58
CA ALA A 20 -21.25 -36.39 -22.11
C ALA A 20 -20.02 -36.45 -21.20
N ALA A 21 -18.88 -36.02 -21.72
CA ALA A 21 -17.70 -35.75 -20.91
C ALA A 21 -18.17 -34.88 -19.76
N ALA A 22 -17.95 -35.33 -18.52
CA ALA A 22 -18.36 -34.66 -17.32
C ALA A 22 -18.02 -33.19 -17.46
N ALA A 23 -19.01 -32.30 -17.49
CA ALA A 23 -18.85 -30.90 -17.77
C ALA A 23 -17.80 -30.35 -16.82
N ALA A 24 -16.63 -29.98 -17.37
CA ALA A 24 -15.53 -29.43 -16.61
C ALA A 24 -16.09 -28.24 -15.82
N LYS A 25 -15.93 -28.27 -14.49
CA LYS A 25 -16.41 -27.18 -13.63
C LYS A 25 -15.82 -25.88 -14.18
N PRO A 26 -16.64 -24.81 -14.34
CA PRO A 26 -16.14 -23.57 -14.89
C PRO A 26 -14.95 -23.09 -14.08
N TYR A 27 -13.87 -22.70 -14.77
CA TYR A 27 -12.66 -22.19 -14.15
C TYR A 27 -13.00 -21.02 -13.20
N ARG A 28 -12.47 -21.06 -12.00
CA ARG A 28 -12.65 -20.03 -10.98
C ARG A 28 -11.29 -19.49 -10.55
N VAL A 29 -11.06 -18.19 -10.74
CA VAL A 29 -9.84 -17.48 -10.34
C VAL A 29 -9.46 -17.81 -8.89
N LEU A 30 -8.16 -18.08 -8.63
CA LEU A 30 -7.66 -18.51 -7.32
C LEU A 30 -8.06 -17.56 -6.18
N ALA A 31 -7.99 -16.25 -6.40
CA ALA A 31 -8.41 -15.24 -5.43
C ALA A 31 -9.89 -15.35 -5.00
N ARG A 32 -10.73 -15.99 -5.82
CA ARG A 32 -12.13 -16.25 -5.51
C ARG A 32 -12.33 -17.67 -4.96
N LYS A 33 -11.56 -18.64 -5.45
CA LYS A 33 -11.61 -20.05 -5.03
C LYS A 33 -11.13 -20.23 -3.59
N TYR A 34 -10.04 -19.55 -3.23
CA TYR A 34 -9.39 -19.60 -1.92
C TYR A 34 -9.73 -18.41 -1.01
N ARG A 35 -10.89 -17.77 -1.25
CA ARG A 35 -11.34 -16.69 -0.36
C ARG A 35 -11.62 -17.27 1.02
N PRO A 36 -11.04 -16.70 2.10
CA PRO A 36 -11.30 -17.12 3.47
C PRO A 36 -12.78 -17.19 3.79
N SER A 37 -13.17 -18.25 4.48
CA SER A 37 -14.56 -18.48 4.87
C SER A 37 -14.77 -18.41 6.38
N SER A 38 -13.72 -18.56 7.17
CA SER A 38 -13.72 -18.48 8.64
C SER A 38 -12.61 -17.53 9.12
N PHE A 39 -12.58 -17.22 10.41
CA PHE A 39 -11.50 -16.45 11.02
C PHE A 39 -10.18 -17.21 11.03
N ASP A 40 -10.22 -18.55 11.10
CA ASP A 40 -9.04 -19.39 11.09
C ASP A 40 -8.31 -19.39 9.73
N ASP A 41 -9.04 -19.06 8.66
CA ASP A 41 -8.48 -18.95 7.32
C ASP A 41 -7.77 -17.59 7.07
N LEU A 42 -7.91 -16.63 8.00
CA LEU A 42 -7.31 -15.30 7.85
C LEU A 42 -5.84 -15.34 8.24
N ILE A 43 -4.96 -15.06 7.30
CA ILE A 43 -3.51 -15.03 7.51
C ILE A 43 -3.03 -13.62 7.92
N GLY A 44 -2.11 -13.55 8.90
CA GLY A 44 -1.47 -12.31 9.35
C GLY A 44 -2.38 -11.34 10.11
N GLN A 45 -3.57 -11.80 10.58
CA GLN A 45 -4.56 -10.96 11.27
C GLN A 45 -4.91 -11.46 12.67
N GLU A 46 -4.03 -12.21 13.31
CA GLU A 46 -4.26 -12.91 14.58
C GLU A 46 -4.68 -11.98 15.72
N ALA A 47 -4.10 -10.77 15.78
CA ALA A 47 -4.42 -9.78 16.80
C ALA A 47 -5.87 -9.28 16.69
N MET A 48 -6.34 -9.08 15.45
CA MET A 48 -7.73 -8.70 15.18
C MET A 48 -8.68 -9.84 15.52
N VAL A 49 -8.37 -11.06 15.07
CA VAL A 49 -9.17 -12.28 15.35
C VAL A 49 -9.33 -12.47 16.86
N ARG A 50 -8.25 -12.37 17.65
CA ARG A 50 -8.29 -12.47 19.11
C ARG A 50 -9.24 -11.42 19.74
N THR A 51 -9.20 -10.19 19.27
CA THR A 51 -10.05 -9.11 19.81
C THR A 51 -11.53 -9.37 19.49
N VAL A 52 -11.81 -9.84 18.28
CA VAL A 52 -13.17 -10.22 17.86
C VAL A 52 -13.65 -11.41 18.68
N SER A 53 -12.82 -12.46 18.88
CA SER A 53 -13.15 -13.62 19.72
C SER A 53 -13.59 -13.21 21.11
N ASN A 54 -12.80 -12.37 21.77
CA ASN A 54 -13.12 -11.89 23.12
C ASN A 54 -14.44 -11.10 23.15
N ALA A 55 -14.74 -10.29 22.11
CA ALA A 55 -15.99 -9.55 22.03
C ALA A 55 -17.21 -10.49 21.90
N PHE A 56 -17.09 -11.56 21.12
CA PHE A 56 -18.15 -12.56 20.96
C PHE A 56 -18.34 -13.41 22.21
N GLU A 57 -17.27 -13.87 22.86
CA GLU A 57 -17.31 -14.67 24.09
C GLU A 57 -17.90 -13.88 25.26
N THR A 58 -17.59 -12.59 25.38
CA THR A 58 -18.10 -11.74 26.46
C THR A 58 -19.47 -11.13 26.15
N GLY A 59 -20.02 -11.37 24.95
CA GLY A 59 -21.28 -10.76 24.50
C GLY A 59 -21.21 -9.25 24.26
N ARG A 60 -20.00 -8.64 24.30
CA ARG A 60 -19.78 -7.21 24.08
C ARG A 60 -19.55 -6.91 22.60
N ILE A 61 -20.55 -7.22 21.79
CA ILE A 61 -20.47 -7.08 20.34
C ILE A 61 -20.82 -5.64 19.96
N PRO A 62 -19.90 -4.85 19.37
CA PRO A 62 -20.14 -3.48 18.95
C PRO A 62 -21.30 -3.37 17.93
N GLN A 63 -21.88 -2.18 17.82
CA GLN A 63 -22.90 -1.92 16.78
C GLN A 63 -22.26 -1.57 15.43
N ALA A 64 -21.05 -0.99 15.46
CA ALA A 64 -20.35 -0.63 14.24
C ALA A 64 -18.85 -0.97 14.32
N TRP A 65 -18.32 -1.48 13.22
CA TRP A 65 -16.88 -1.74 13.02
C TRP A 65 -16.38 -0.91 11.85
N ILE A 66 -15.11 -0.53 11.90
CA ILE A 66 -14.41 0.01 10.75
C ILE A 66 -13.11 -0.77 10.53
N LEU A 67 -13.03 -1.43 9.37
CA LEU A 67 -11.88 -2.21 8.91
C LEU A 67 -11.03 -1.32 8.00
N THR A 68 -9.80 -1.03 8.39
CA THR A 68 -8.88 -0.23 7.58
C THR A 68 -7.65 -1.05 7.18
N GLY A 69 -7.03 -0.69 6.08
CA GLY A 69 -5.83 -1.36 5.57
C GLY A 69 -5.72 -1.23 4.06
N VAL A 70 -4.56 -1.59 3.51
CA VAL A 70 -4.33 -1.52 2.06
C VAL A 70 -5.30 -2.41 1.27
N ARG A 71 -5.36 -2.20 -0.04
CA ARG A 71 -6.16 -3.04 -0.92
C ARG A 71 -5.71 -4.51 -0.82
N GLY A 72 -6.66 -5.45 -0.88
CA GLY A 72 -6.37 -6.88 -0.98
C GLY A 72 -5.97 -7.60 0.32
N VAL A 73 -5.89 -6.93 1.49
CA VAL A 73 -5.58 -7.55 2.79
C VAL A 73 -6.76 -8.29 3.44
N GLY A 74 -7.93 -8.29 2.80
CA GLY A 74 -9.08 -9.06 3.26
C GLY A 74 -10.19 -8.26 3.97
N LYS A 75 -10.24 -6.92 3.90
CA LYS A 75 -11.27 -6.08 4.57
C LYS A 75 -12.69 -6.57 4.32
N THR A 76 -13.13 -6.61 3.07
CA THR A 76 -14.48 -7.07 2.67
C THR A 76 -14.72 -8.54 3.01
N THR A 77 -13.67 -9.37 2.93
CA THR A 77 -13.74 -10.79 3.34
C THR A 77 -13.99 -10.90 4.84
N THR A 78 -13.25 -10.16 5.65
CA THR A 78 -13.43 -10.10 7.11
C THR A 78 -14.83 -9.58 7.48
N ALA A 79 -15.35 -8.57 6.76
CA ALA A 79 -16.71 -8.07 6.94
C ALA A 79 -17.76 -9.17 6.72
N ARG A 80 -17.61 -9.99 5.68
CA ARG A 80 -18.50 -11.13 5.42
C ARG A 80 -18.36 -12.23 6.46
N ILE A 81 -17.15 -12.52 6.95
CA ILE A 81 -16.92 -13.49 8.03
C ILE A 81 -17.58 -13.00 9.33
N LEU A 82 -17.49 -11.69 9.65
CA LEU A 82 -18.20 -11.08 10.77
C LEU A 82 -19.72 -11.22 10.62
N ALA A 83 -20.26 -10.94 9.44
CA ALA A 83 -21.70 -11.10 9.18
C ALA A 83 -22.16 -12.57 9.33
N ARG A 84 -21.30 -13.53 8.91
CA ARG A 84 -21.56 -14.95 9.16
C ARG A 84 -21.54 -15.29 10.65
N ALA A 85 -20.55 -14.82 11.39
CA ALA A 85 -20.41 -15.08 12.82
C ALA A 85 -21.59 -14.53 13.63
N LEU A 86 -22.08 -13.34 13.27
CA LEU A 86 -23.27 -12.71 13.87
C LEU A 86 -24.54 -13.52 13.62
N ASN A 87 -24.68 -14.06 12.42
CA ASN A 87 -25.88 -14.75 11.94
C ASN A 87 -25.70 -16.27 11.81
N TYR A 88 -24.66 -16.81 12.47
CA TYR A 88 -24.40 -18.25 12.38
C TYR A 88 -25.51 -19.04 13.06
N GLU A 89 -26.12 -19.95 12.31
CA GLU A 89 -27.19 -20.82 12.75
C GLU A 89 -27.07 -22.17 12.04
N LEU A 90 -27.25 -23.24 12.80
CA LEU A 90 -27.29 -24.60 12.26
C LEU A 90 -28.75 -25.05 12.07
N PRO A 91 -29.03 -25.93 11.09
CA PRO A 91 -30.39 -26.42 10.84
C PRO A 91 -31.02 -27.14 12.04
N ASP A 92 -30.19 -27.67 12.95
CA ASP A 92 -30.61 -28.35 14.17
C ASP A 92 -30.92 -27.42 15.35
N GLY A 93 -30.74 -26.07 15.16
CA GLY A 93 -30.98 -25.08 16.20
C GLY A 93 -30.02 -25.16 17.40
N SER A 94 -28.89 -25.89 17.29
CA SER A 94 -27.93 -26.06 18.37
C SER A 94 -27.20 -24.78 18.73
N VAL A 95 -27.06 -23.82 17.79
CA VAL A 95 -26.41 -22.53 17.99
C VAL A 95 -27.43 -21.44 18.27
N LYS A 96 -27.48 -20.97 19.52
CA LYS A 96 -28.48 -19.97 19.98
C LYS A 96 -28.00 -18.52 19.95
N GLY A 97 -26.73 -18.24 19.65
CA GLY A 97 -26.14 -16.92 19.72
C GLY A 97 -25.07 -16.67 18.65
N PRO A 98 -24.58 -15.42 18.52
CA PRO A 98 -23.43 -15.12 17.68
C PRO A 98 -22.21 -15.91 18.13
N THR A 99 -21.46 -16.45 17.18
CA THR A 99 -20.25 -17.23 17.48
C THR A 99 -19.23 -17.11 16.35
N ILE A 100 -17.95 -17.13 16.71
CA ILE A 100 -16.85 -17.22 15.74
C ILE A 100 -16.53 -18.68 15.36
N ALA A 101 -16.90 -19.65 16.19
CA ALA A 101 -16.71 -21.06 15.92
C ALA A 101 -17.75 -21.55 14.90
N MET A 102 -17.32 -21.67 13.64
CA MET A 102 -18.17 -22.03 12.50
C MET A 102 -17.67 -23.31 11.80
N PRO A 103 -17.66 -24.47 12.48
CA PRO A 103 -17.06 -25.70 11.94
C PRO A 103 -17.82 -26.27 10.73
N LYS A 104 -19.09 -25.93 10.58
CA LYS A 104 -19.95 -26.38 9.48
C LYS A 104 -20.58 -25.19 8.77
N LEU A 105 -21.07 -25.39 7.56
CA LEU A 105 -21.86 -24.38 6.86
C LEU A 105 -23.24 -24.27 7.53
N GLY A 106 -23.52 -23.08 8.10
CA GLY A 106 -24.83 -22.76 8.64
C GLY A 106 -25.82 -22.34 7.56
N VAL A 107 -27.10 -22.19 7.94
CA VAL A 107 -28.22 -21.88 7.05
C VAL A 107 -27.97 -20.63 6.19
N HIS A 108 -27.43 -19.58 6.80
CA HIS A 108 -27.19 -18.28 6.16
C HIS A 108 -25.82 -18.17 5.48
N CYS A 109 -24.88 -19.09 5.79
CA CYS A 109 -23.47 -18.94 5.44
C CYS A 109 -23.22 -18.79 3.93
N GLN A 110 -23.82 -19.65 3.11
CA GLN A 110 -23.57 -19.62 1.67
C GLN A 110 -24.12 -18.34 1.03
N ALA A 111 -25.33 -17.93 1.38
CA ALA A 111 -25.93 -16.71 0.86
C ALA A 111 -25.15 -15.46 1.23
N ILE A 112 -24.58 -15.41 2.47
CA ILE A 112 -23.71 -14.30 2.91
C ILE A 112 -22.40 -14.29 2.14
N MET A 113 -21.75 -15.44 1.97
CA MET A 113 -20.48 -15.55 1.22
C MET A 113 -20.65 -15.14 -0.26
N GLU A 114 -21.81 -15.36 -0.84
CA GLU A 114 -22.13 -15.02 -2.22
C GLU A 114 -22.78 -13.62 -2.36
N SER A 115 -22.87 -12.84 -1.26
CA SER A 115 -23.49 -11.48 -1.23
C SER A 115 -24.93 -11.46 -1.74
N ARG A 116 -25.74 -12.48 -1.38
CA ARG A 116 -27.15 -12.63 -1.80
C ARG A 116 -28.13 -12.72 -0.63
N HIS A 117 -27.65 -12.50 0.60
CA HIS A 117 -28.51 -12.65 1.78
C HIS A 117 -29.38 -11.41 1.99
N MET A 118 -30.68 -11.61 2.27
CA MET A 118 -31.66 -10.53 2.43
C MET A 118 -31.34 -9.58 3.60
N ASP A 119 -30.82 -10.14 4.70
CA ASP A 119 -30.49 -9.37 5.92
C ASP A 119 -29.01 -8.97 6.00
N VAL A 120 -28.19 -9.25 4.98
CA VAL A 120 -26.80 -8.81 4.87
C VAL A 120 -26.66 -8.03 3.59
N LEU A 121 -26.74 -6.71 3.70
CA LEU A 121 -26.67 -5.79 2.56
C LEU A 121 -25.21 -5.34 2.39
N GLU A 122 -24.68 -5.56 1.21
CA GLU A 122 -23.33 -5.13 0.82
C GLU A 122 -23.44 -4.01 -0.22
N MET A 123 -22.80 -2.88 0.08
CA MET A 123 -22.76 -1.70 -0.77
C MET A 123 -21.32 -1.28 -0.98
N ASP A 124 -20.95 -0.98 -2.22
CA ASP A 124 -19.69 -0.33 -2.57
C ASP A 124 -19.92 1.18 -2.68
N ALA A 125 -19.31 1.94 -1.76
CA ALA A 125 -19.43 3.39 -1.75
C ALA A 125 -18.76 4.07 -2.94
N ALA A 126 -17.91 3.39 -3.70
CA ALA A 126 -17.37 3.92 -4.96
C ALA A 126 -18.45 4.03 -6.04
N SER A 127 -19.42 3.12 -6.04
CA SER A 127 -20.55 3.11 -6.98
C SER A 127 -21.76 3.88 -6.45
N HIS A 128 -21.88 4.06 -5.12
CA HIS A 128 -23.02 4.64 -4.41
C HIS A 128 -22.57 5.73 -3.44
N THR A 129 -22.14 6.88 -3.98
CA THR A 129 -21.57 8.00 -3.20
C THR A 129 -22.63 8.94 -2.62
N GLY A 130 -23.90 8.77 -3.03
CA GLY A 130 -25.00 9.69 -2.81
C GLY A 130 -25.53 9.67 -1.37
N VAL A 131 -26.12 10.80 -0.95
CA VAL A 131 -26.82 10.89 0.32
C VAL A 131 -28.13 10.09 0.32
N ASP A 132 -28.73 9.91 -0.86
CA ASP A 132 -30.01 9.21 -1.00
C ASP A 132 -29.85 7.70 -0.81
N ASP A 133 -28.72 7.12 -1.26
CA ASP A 133 -28.38 5.72 -0.98
C ASP A 133 -28.28 5.46 0.54
N VAL A 134 -27.65 6.38 1.26
CA VAL A 134 -27.52 6.31 2.71
C VAL A 134 -28.87 6.52 3.42
N ARG A 135 -29.73 7.38 2.90
CA ARG A 135 -31.10 7.54 3.43
C ARG A 135 -31.92 6.26 3.29
N GLN A 136 -31.84 5.58 2.15
CA GLN A 136 -32.48 4.28 1.96
C GLN A 136 -32.00 3.24 2.98
N ILE A 137 -30.68 3.21 3.26
CA ILE A 137 -30.13 2.35 4.31
C ILE A 137 -30.75 2.73 5.66
N ASN A 138 -30.74 4.00 6.06
CA ASN A 138 -31.28 4.48 7.34
C ASN A 138 -32.77 4.16 7.50
N ASP A 139 -33.55 4.23 6.44
CA ASP A 139 -34.95 3.85 6.46
C ASP A 139 -35.13 2.34 6.61
N SER A 140 -34.24 1.56 5.93
CA SER A 140 -34.29 0.09 6.02
C SER A 140 -33.82 -0.45 7.39
N VAL A 141 -32.94 0.29 8.09
CA VAL A 141 -32.42 -0.08 9.42
C VAL A 141 -33.52 -0.21 10.47
N ARG A 142 -34.61 0.55 10.32
CA ARG A 142 -35.73 0.54 11.27
C ARG A 142 -36.52 -0.77 11.30
N TYR A 143 -36.44 -1.55 10.23
CA TYR A 143 -37.13 -2.82 10.11
C TYR A 143 -36.30 -3.97 10.63
N ALA A 144 -36.89 -4.86 11.38
CA ALA A 144 -36.28 -6.08 11.87
C ALA A 144 -35.76 -6.96 10.70
N PRO A 145 -34.75 -7.81 10.94
CA PRO A 145 -34.31 -8.79 9.95
C PRO A 145 -35.44 -9.76 9.59
N ALA A 146 -35.44 -10.22 8.34
CA ALA A 146 -36.48 -11.12 7.83
C ALA A 146 -36.25 -12.59 8.22
N SER A 147 -34.99 -13.04 8.25
CA SER A 147 -34.66 -14.45 8.46
C SER A 147 -33.44 -14.65 9.38
N ALA A 148 -32.53 -13.69 9.44
CA ALA A 148 -31.33 -13.78 10.25
C ALA A 148 -31.52 -13.15 11.64
N ARG A 149 -30.52 -13.29 12.52
CA ARG A 149 -30.51 -12.70 13.87
C ARG A 149 -30.27 -11.20 13.84
N TYR A 150 -29.34 -10.77 12.99
CA TYR A 150 -28.98 -9.37 12.82
C TYR A 150 -29.07 -8.95 11.36
N LYS A 151 -29.49 -7.71 11.15
CA LYS A 151 -29.41 -7.02 9.88
C LYS A 151 -28.06 -6.34 9.76
N VAL A 152 -27.20 -6.82 8.86
CA VAL A 152 -25.81 -6.38 8.74
C VAL A 152 -25.65 -5.55 7.46
N TYR A 153 -25.05 -4.37 7.62
CA TYR A 153 -24.73 -3.47 6.52
C TYR A 153 -23.22 -3.43 6.33
N ILE A 154 -22.74 -3.95 5.22
CA ILE A 154 -21.32 -3.90 4.82
C ILE A 154 -21.18 -2.79 3.81
N ILE A 155 -20.37 -1.78 4.13
CA ILE A 155 -20.11 -0.63 3.25
C ILE A 155 -18.63 -0.60 2.95
N ASP A 156 -18.31 -1.00 1.72
CA ASP A 156 -16.93 -1.03 1.24
C ASP A 156 -16.50 0.33 0.68
N GLU A 157 -15.21 0.62 0.77
CA GLU A 157 -14.57 1.89 0.41
C GLU A 157 -15.34 3.12 0.91
N VAL A 158 -15.78 3.06 2.18
CA VAL A 158 -16.64 4.07 2.82
C VAL A 158 -16.11 5.51 2.70
N HIS A 159 -14.80 5.69 2.52
CA HIS A 159 -14.18 7.00 2.32
C HIS A 159 -14.62 7.72 1.02
N MET A 160 -15.28 7.00 0.11
CA MET A 160 -15.84 7.57 -1.12
C MET A 160 -17.19 8.25 -0.91
N LEU A 161 -17.83 8.07 0.26
CA LEU A 161 -19.09 8.73 0.59
C LEU A 161 -18.90 10.25 0.70
N SER A 162 -19.90 10.99 0.26
CA SER A 162 -19.94 12.44 0.43
C SER A 162 -20.08 12.82 1.92
N THR A 163 -19.65 14.04 2.28
CA THR A 163 -19.80 14.57 3.65
C THR A 163 -21.28 14.57 4.10
N ALA A 164 -22.20 14.85 3.18
CA ALA A 164 -23.62 14.80 3.47
C ALA A 164 -24.12 13.38 3.76
N ALA A 165 -23.58 12.36 3.06
CA ALA A 165 -23.87 10.96 3.29
C ALA A 165 -23.32 10.51 4.68
N PHE A 166 -22.11 10.89 5.06
CA PHE A 166 -21.59 10.63 6.41
C PHE A 166 -22.48 11.25 7.49
N ASN A 167 -22.89 12.50 7.32
CA ASN A 167 -23.77 13.17 8.29
C ASN A 167 -25.13 12.47 8.43
N ALA A 168 -25.64 11.89 7.35
CA ALA A 168 -26.88 11.12 7.40
C ALA A 168 -26.74 9.82 8.23
N PHE A 169 -25.55 9.22 8.32
CA PHE A 169 -25.30 8.06 9.18
C PHE A 169 -25.18 8.39 10.67
N LEU A 170 -24.81 9.64 11.05
CA LEU A 170 -24.47 9.96 12.43
C LEU A 170 -25.57 9.61 13.42
N LYS A 171 -26.83 9.95 13.11
CA LYS A 171 -27.96 9.66 14.00
C LYS A 171 -28.14 8.14 14.20
N THR A 172 -28.01 7.36 13.14
CA THR A 172 -28.17 5.90 13.19
C THR A 172 -27.00 5.24 13.94
N LEU A 173 -25.80 5.82 13.86
CA LEU A 173 -24.62 5.32 14.59
C LEU A 173 -24.61 5.75 16.07
N GLU A 174 -25.32 6.82 16.43
CA GLU A 174 -25.50 7.27 17.83
C GLU A 174 -26.51 6.39 18.56
N GLU A 175 -27.64 6.11 17.92
CA GLU A 175 -28.76 5.35 18.48
C GLU A 175 -29.14 4.20 17.52
N PRO A 176 -28.24 3.21 17.31
CA PRO A 176 -28.53 2.10 16.40
C PRO A 176 -29.55 1.15 17.02
N PRO A 177 -30.54 0.64 16.24
CA PRO A 177 -31.38 -0.45 16.71
C PRO A 177 -30.52 -1.68 17.09
N GLU A 178 -30.95 -2.42 18.10
CA GLU A 178 -30.21 -3.58 18.64
C GLU A 178 -29.93 -4.64 17.57
N HIS A 179 -30.86 -4.82 16.64
CA HIS A 179 -30.75 -5.79 15.55
C HIS A 179 -29.87 -5.34 14.38
N ALA A 180 -29.45 -4.08 14.33
CA ALA A 180 -28.66 -3.55 13.22
C ALA A 180 -27.17 -3.54 13.56
N LYS A 181 -26.36 -3.98 12.61
CA LYS A 181 -24.89 -3.99 12.70
C LYS A 181 -24.28 -3.37 11.45
N PHE A 182 -23.26 -2.54 11.64
CA PHE A 182 -22.54 -1.89 10.55
C PHE A 182 -21.09 -2.36 10.48
N VAL A 183 -20.62 -2.66 9.27
CA VAL A 183 -19.22 -2.99 9.00
C VAL A 183 -18.73 -2.10 7.86
N PHE A 184 -17.98 -1.08 8.19
CA PHE A 184 -17.34 -0.20 7.23
C PHE A 184 -15.97 -0.75 6.84
N ALA A 185 -15.61 -0.65 5.57
CA ALA A 185 -14.27 -0.97 5.09
C ALA A 185 -13.69 0.23 4.34
N THR A 186 -12.39 0.51 4.52
CA THR A 186 -11.73 1.63 3.85
C THR A 186 -10.24 1.37 3.61
N THR A 187 -9.73 1.88 2.51
CA THR A 187 -8.29 1.99 2.27
C THR A 187 -7.71 3.29 2.83
N GLU A 188 -8.54 4.32 3.03
CA GLU A 188 -8.12 5.66 3.43
C GLU A 188 -8.86 6.16 4.68
N ILE A 189 -8.41 5.69 5.85
CA ILE A 189 -9.03 6.06 7.14
C ILE A 189 -9.02 7.57 7.41
N ARG A 190 -8.03 8.30 6.87
CA ARG A 190 -7.90 9.76 7.07
C ARG A 190 -9.02 10.57 6.40
N LYS A 191 -9.68 10.02 5.40
CA LYS A 191 -10.83 10.65 4.72
C LYS A 191 -12.15 10.44 5.48
N VAL A 192 -12.19 9.50 6.43
CA VAL A 192 -13.40 9.23 7.22
C VAL A 192 -13.50 10.24 8.37
N PRO A 193 -14.65 10.91 8.55
CA PRO A 193 -14.84 11.89 9.63
C PRO A 193 -14.63 11.28 11.02
N VAL A 194 -13.97 12.03 11.92
CA VAL A 194 -13.69 11.61 13.30
C VAL A 194 -15.00 11.31 14.07
N THR A 195 -16.09 12.00 13.74
CA THR A 195 -17.42 11.77 14.31
C THR A 195 -17.97 10.38 14.05
N VAL A 196 -17.65 9.78 12.89
CA VAL A 196 -17.98 8.39 12.56
C VAL A 196 -16.99 7.43 13.26
N LEU A 197 -15.69 7.74 13.19
CA LEU A 197 -14.65 6.91 13.81
C LEU A 197 -14.85 6.72 15.31
N SER A 198 -15.31 7.75 16.03
CA SER A 198 -15.53 7.69 17.48
C SER A 198 -16.68 6.75 17.89
N ARG A 199 -17.54 6.34 16.94
CA ARG A 199 -18.71 5.46 17.16
C ARG A 199 -18.47 4.03 16.64
N CYS A 200 -17.31 3.79 16.02
CA CYS A 200 -16.96 2.50 15.44
C CYS A 200 -15.79 1.86 16.21
N GLN A 201 -15.84 0.57 16.41
CA GLN A 201 -14.65 -0.17 16.80
C GLN A 201 -13.74 -0.31 15.58
N ARG A 202 -12.53 0.23 15.69
CA ARG A 202 -11.54 0.23 14.62
C ARG A 202 -10.67 -1.02 14.66
N PHE A 203 -10.44 -1.60 13.48
CA PHE A 203 -9.46 -2.65 13.24
C PHE A 203 -8.57 -2.29 12.06
N ASP A 204 -7.27 -2.25 12.31
CA ASP A 204 -6.25 -1.99 11.30
C ASP A 204 -5.69 -3.33 10.80
N LEU A 205 -6.14 -3.76 9.61
CA LEU A 205 -5.63 -4.97 8.97
C LEU A 205 -4.22 -4.69 8.42
N ARG A 206 -3.31 -5.58 8.76
CA ARG A 206 -1.90 -5.44 8.40
C ARG A 206 -1.62 -6.01 7.01
N ARG A 207 -0.56 -5.49 6.37
CA ARG A 207 0.06 -6.19 5.24
C ARG A 207 0.60 -7.52 5.73
N VAL A 208 0.44 -8.56 4.92
CA VAL A 208 1.00 -9.88 5.23
C VAL A 208 2.47 -9.89 4.81
N GLU A 209 3.32 -10.44 5.66
CA GLU A 209 4.75 -10.54 5.37
C GLU A 209 5.01 -11.49 4.19
N ALA A 210 6.08 -11.23 3.44
CA ALA A 210 6.39 -11.97 2.21
C ALA A 210 6.56 -13.47 2.49
N ASP A 211 7.22 -13.84 3.58
CA ASP A 211 7.46 -15.23 3.95
C ASP A 211 6.15 -15.98 4.27
N VAL A 212 5.20 -15.30 4.92
CA VAL A 212 3.86 -15.84 5.20
C VAL A 212 3.06 -15.99 3.89
N LEU A 213 3.17 -15.02 2.96
CA LEU A 213 2.55 -15.13 1.64
C LEU A 213 3.15 -16.27 0.82
N MET A 214 4.47 -16.45 0.83
CA MET A 214 5.14 -17.57 0.16
C MET A 214 4.62 -18.91 0.66
N GLY A 215 4.55 -19.11 1.98
CA GLY A 215 4.01 -20.32 2.59
C GLY A 215 2.54 -20.56 2.22
N HIS A 216 1.74 -19.50 2.15
CA HIS A 216 0.34 -19.58 1.73
C HIS A 216 0.21 -19.99 0.26
N LEU A 217 0.99 -19.38 -0.64
CA LEU A 217 1.02 -19.69 -2.07
C LEU A 217 1.52 -21.14 -2.30
N ALA A 218 2.55 -21.59 -1.59
CA ALA A 218 3.04 -22.96 -1.64
C ALA A 218 1.95 -23.98 -1.26
N ASN A 219 1.19 -23.69 -0.20
CA ASN A 219 0.05 -24.53 0.20
C ASN A 219 -1.03 -24.58 -0.89
N ILE A 220 -1.27 -23.48 -1.61
CA ILE A 220 -2.24 -23.43 -2.69
C ILE A 220 -1.70 -24.16 -3.92
N ALA A 221 -0.42 -24.00 -4.27
CA ALA A 221 0.24 -24.75 -5.34
C ALA A 221 0.07 -26.26 -5.15
N ASN A 222 0.33 -26.74 -3.93
CA ASN A 222 0.12 -28.17 -3.58
C ASN A 222 -1.34 -28.61 -3.75
N LYS A 223 -2.31 -27.75 -3.37
CA LYS A 223 -3.76 -28.06 -3.53
C LYS A 223 -4.21 -28.05 -5.00
N GLU A 224 -3.58 -27.25 -5.85
CA GLU A 224 -3.84 -27.20 -7.29
C GLU A 224 -3.03 -28.25 -8.08
N GLY A 225 -2.04 -28.90 -7.44
CA GLY A 225 -1.16 -29.86 -8.11
C GLY A 225 -0.19 -29.19 -9.08
N VAL A 226 0.21 -27.95 -8.80
CA VAL A 226 1.12 -27.15 -9.63
C VAL A 226 2.51 -27.16 -9.01
N GLU A 227 3.51 -27.51 -9.79
CA GLU A 227 4.91 -27.40 -9.41
C GLU A 227 5.39 -25.96 -9.56
N VAL A 228 6.05 -25.41 -8.51
CA VAL A 228 6.50 -24.02 -8.46
C VAL A 228 7.87 -23.93 -7.82
N GLU A 229 8.76 -23.13 -8.38
CA GLU A 229 10.03 -22.79 -7.75
C GLU A 229 9.83 -21.84 -6.58
N ASP A 230 10.55 -22.03 -5.48
CA ASP A 230 10.47 -21.15 -4.29
C ASP A 230 10.82 -19.69 -4.63
N GLU A 231 11.77 -19.49 -5.54
CA GLU A 231 12.14 -18.17 -6.01
C GLU A 231 10.98 -17.49 -6.77
N ALA A 232 10.20 -18.24 -7.57
CA ALA A 232 9.01 -17.75 -8.25
C ALA A 232 7.95 -17.27 -7.25
N LEU A 233 7.72 -18.05 -6.17
CA LEU A 233 6.83 -17.65 -5.08
C LEU A 233 7.32 -16.38 -4.38
N GLY A 234 8.64 -16.25 -4.16
CA GLY A 234 9.25 -15.07 -3.58
C GLY A 234 9.06 -13.81 -4.42
N ILE A 235 9.16 -13.92 -5.75
CA ILE A 235 8.92 -12.81 -6.68
C ILE A 235 7.45 -12.37 -6.62
N ILE A 236 6.51 -13.32 -6.67
CA ILE A 236 5.07 -13.05 -6.59
C ILE A 236 4.72 -12.39 -5.24
N ALA A 237 5.24 -12.92 -4.13
CA ALA A 237 4.95 -12.39 -2.80
C ALA A 237 5.45 -10.94 -2.62
N ARG A 238 6.62 -10.61 -3.20
CA ARG A 238 7.15 -9.23 -3.23
C ARG A 238 6.29 -8.31 -4.09
N ALA A 239 5.97 -8.74 -5.31
CA ALA A 239 5.16 -7.96 -6.24
C ALA A 239 3.75 -7.67 -5.70
N ALA A 240 3.22 -8.54 -4.84
CA ALA A 240 1.94 -8.38 -4.18
C ALA A 240 1.94 -7.37 -3.02
N GLU A 241 3.11 -6.90 -2.56
CA GLU A 241 3.27 -5.90 -1.50
C GLU A 241 2.44 -6.16 -0.21
N GLY A 242 2.28 -7.42 0.17
CA GLY A 242 1.52 -7.82 1.35
C GLY A 242 0.01 -7.94 1.14
N SER A 243 -0.46 -7.89 -0.11
CA SER A 243 -1.85 -8.12 -0.51
C SER A 243 -2.08 -9.60 -0.83
N VAL A 244 -2.91 -10.27 -0.07
CA VAL A 244 -3.28 -11.69 -0.33
C VAL A 244 -4.04 -11.85 -1.64
N ARG A 245 -4.94 -10.91 -1.96
CA ARG A 245 -5.71 -10.96 -3.21
C ARG A 245 -4.83 -10.82 -4.43
N ASP A 246 -3.89 -9.87 -4.38
CA ASP A 246 -3.03 -9.60 -5.53
C ASP A 246 -2.00 -10.72 -5.70
N SER A 247 -1.47 -11.30 -4.60
CA SER A 247 -0.59 -12.48 -4.67
C SER A 247 -1.26 -13.68 -5.35
N LEU A 248 -2.52 -13.95 -5.00
CA LEU A 248 -3.28 -15.02 -5.64
C LEU A 248 -3.62 -14.73 -7.11
N SER A 249 -3.86 -13.46 -7.45
CA SER A 249 -4.14 -13.07 -8.84
C SER A 249 -2.89 -13.16 -9.70
N LEU A 250 -1.72 -12.74 -9.18
CA LEU A 250 -0.43 -12.88 -9.85
C LEU A 250 -0.04 -14.35 -9.99
N PHE A 251 -0.28 -15.16 -8.97
CA PHE A 251 -0.01 -16.60 -9.02
C PHE A 251 -0.88 -17.30 -10.07
N ASP A 252 -2.14 -16.94 -10.17
CA ASP A 252 -3.08 -17.46 -11.17
C ASP A 252 -2.62 -17.13 -12.61
N GLN A 253 -2.14 -15.90 -12.81
CA GLN A 253 -1.54 -15.47 -14.07
C GLN A 253 -0.24 -16.25 -14.37
N ALA A 254 0.60 -16.48 -13.35
CA ALA A 254 1.84 -17.23 -13.51
C ALA A 254 1.58 -18.68 -13.91
N ILE A 255 0.57 -19.34 -13.33
CA ILE A 255 0.13 -20.68 -13.74
C ILE A 255 -0.34 -20.69 -15.20
N ALA A 256 -1.13 -19.69 -15.59
CA ALA A 256 -1.62 -19.58 -16.96
C ALA A 256 -0.49 -19.29 -17.97
N HIS A 257 0.55 -18.56 -17.56
CA HIS A 257 1.70 -18.24 -18.39
C HIS A 257 2.69 -19.41 -18.52
N ALA A 258 2.86 -20.19 -17.45
CA ALA A 258 3.76 -21.34 -17.42
C ALA A 258 3.06 -22.57 -18.02
N ALA A 259 3.56 -23.09 -19.14
CA ALA A 259 3.05 -24.33 -19.72
C ALA A 259 3.44 -25.61 -18.93
N GLY A 260 3.47 -25.54 -17.59
CA GLY A 260 3.89 -26.62 -16.69
C GLY A 260 4.38 -26.08 -15.36
N THR A 261 5.62 -26.36 -14.97
CA THR A 261 6.25 -25.86 -13.75
C THR A 261 6.40 -24.33 -13.79
N VAL A 262 5.93 -23.62 -12.76
CA VAL A 262 6.07 -22.16 -12.64
C VAL A 262 7.50 -21.81 -12.23
N ARG A 263 8.29 -21.32 -13.17
CA ARG A 263 9.69 -20.95 -12.98
C ARG A 263 9.85 -19.48 -12.70
N ALA A 264 10.91 -19.12 -11.98
CA ALA A 264 11.22 -17.73 -11.63
C ALA A 264 11.37 -16.83 -12.85
N ASP A 265 12.01 -17.33 -13.94
CA ASP A 265 12.20 -16.57 -15.17
C ASP A 265 10.88 -16.25 -15.88
N ALA A 266 9.96 -17.22 -15.93
CA ALA A 266 8.64 -17.03 -16.52
C ALA A 266 7.83 -15.98 -15.73
N VAL A 267 7.94 -15.98 -14.39
CA VAL A 267 7.28 -14.98 -13.54
C VAL A 267 7.89 -13.59 -13.75
N ARG A 268 9.22 -13.47 -13.86
CA ARG A 268 9.88 -12.19 -14.17
C ARG A 268 9.39 -11.62 -15.51
N GLN A 269 9.34 -12.47 -16.52
CA GLN A 269 8.87 -12.08 -17.84
C GLN A 269 7.40 -11.65 -17.82
N MET A 270 6.54 -12.41 -17.16
CA MET A 270 5.11 -12.09 -17.00
C MET A 270 4.89 -10.74 -16.31
N LEU A 271 5.68 -10.44 -15.29
CA LEU A 271 5.59 -9.18 -14.52
C LEU A 271 6.28 -8.00 -15.22
N GLY A 272 6.96 -8.23 -16.36
CA GLY A 272 7.73 -7.22 -17.05
C GLY A 272 8.92 -6.71 -16.24
N LEU A 273 9.37 -7.49 -15.26
CA LEU A 273 10.55 -7.14 -14.48
C LEU A 273 11.78 -7.23 -15.38
N ALA A 274 12.61 -6.20 -15.36
CA ALA A 274 13.92 -6.26 -16.00
C ALA A 274 14.72 -7.45 -15.43
N ASP A 275 15.55 -8.08 -16.26
CA ASP A 275 16.44 -9.11 -15.76
C ASP A 275 17.28 -8.52 -14.61
N ARG A 276 17.06 -9.02 -13.41
CA ARG A 276 17.73 -8.49 -12.20
C ARG A 276 19.25 -8.53 -12.30
N THR A 277 19.79 -9.50 -13.01
CA THR A 277 21.23 -9.57 -13.27
C THR A 277 21.69 -8.34 -14.06
N ARG A 278 20.93 -7.98 -15.10
CA ARG A 278 21.23 -6.81 -15.94
C ARG A 278 21.04 -5.49 -15.20
N VAL A 279 20.07 -5.41 -14.28
CA VAL A 279 19.92 -4.24 -13.39
C VAL A 279 21.10 -4.10 -12.45
N ILE A 280 21.63 -5.22 -11.93
CA ILE A 280 22.82 -5.23 -11.08
C ILE A 280 24.06 -4.81 -11.88
N ASP A 281 24.19 -5.28 -13.13
CA ASP A 281 25.30 -4.89 -14.01
C ASP A 281 25.21 -3.40 -14.37
N LEU A 282 24.02 -2.88 -14.66
CA LEU A 282 23.77 -1.45 -14.83
C LEU A 282 24.17 -0.65 -13.57
N PHE A 283 23.79 -1.13 -12.38
CA PHE A 283 24.18 -0.52 -11.12
C PHE A 283 25.71 -0.50 -10.94
N GLU A 284 26.41 -1.59 -11.26
CA GLU A 284 27.85 -1.67 -11.18
C GLU A 284 28.54 -0.62 -12.08
N LYS A 285 28.07 -0.49 -13.34
CA LYS A 285 28.57 0.53 -14.27
C LYS A 285 28.38 1.95 -13.73
N LEU A 286 27.19 2.24 -13.18
CA LEU A 286 26.90 3.53 -12.57
C LEU A 286 27.75 3.80 -11.34
N ALA A 287 27.93 2.80 -10.47
CA ALA A 287 28.72 2.91 -9.25
C ALA A 287 30.23 3.09 -9.53
N SER A 288 30.70 2.54 -10.65
CA SER A 288 32.09 2.72 -11.12
C SER A 288 32.30 3.99 -11.96
N GLY A 289 31.25 4.73 -12.31
CA GLY A 289 31.32 5.91 -13.18
C GLY A 289 31.46 5.61 -14.67
N ASP A 290 31.29 4.34 -15.07
CA ASP A 290 31.32 3.92 -16.49
C ASP A 290 29.99 4.22 -17.17
N ILE A 291 29.82 5.46 -17.63
CA ILE A 291 28.60 5.91 -18.28
C ILE A 291 28.39 5.25 -19.64
N ALA A 292 29.47 5.03 -20.40
CA ALA A 292 29.38 4.42 -21.70
C ALA A 292 28.86 2.97 -21.59
N GLY A 293 29.40 2.21 -20.62
CA GLY A 293 28.91 0.87 -20.29
C GLY A 293 27.48 0.88 -19.76
N ALA A 294 27.12 1.86 -18.91
CA ALA A 294 25.75 2.01 -18.41
C ALA A 294 24.73 2.29 -19.53
N PHE A 295 25.08 3.15 -20.49
CA PHE A 295 24.21 3.42 -21.64
C PHE A 295 24.04 2.19 -22.53
N LYS A 296 25.12 1.45 -22.78
CA LYS A 296 25.06 0.23 -23.56
C LYS A 296 24.11 -0.77 -22.89
N GLU A 297 24.28 -1.03 -21.60
CA GLU A 297 23.46 -1.96 -20.84
C GLU A 297 21.99 -1.53 -20.79
N PHE A 298 21.72 -0.24 -20.57
CA PHE A 298 20.35 0.30 -20.58
C PHE A 298 19.70 0.18 -21.96
N ARG A 299 20.42 0.47 -23.04
CA ARG A 299 19.90 0.36 -24.40
C ARG A 299 19.60 -1.07 -24.80
N GLU A 300 20.47 -2.01 -24.45
CA GLU A 300 20.22 -3.42 -24.68
C GLU A 300 18.96 -3.93 -23.98
N GLN A 301 18.68 -3.44 -22.75
CA GLN A 301 17.42 -3.75 -22.05
C GLN A 301 16.22 -3.10 -22.75
N TYR A 302 16.36 -1.87 -23.18
CA TYR A 302 15.31 -1.15 -23.90
C TYR A 302 14.96 -1.81 -25.26
N ASP A 303 15.98 -2.22 -26.01
CA ASP A 303 15.81 -2.86 -27.33
C ASP A 303 15.12 -4.23 -27.24
N VAL A 304 15.28 -4.94 -26.13
CA VAL A 304 14.56 -6.19 -25.81
C VAL A 304 13.12 -5.92 -25.35
N GLY A 305 12.76 -4.65 -25.11
CA GLY A 305 11.39 -4.23 -24.77
C GLY A 305 11.17 -3.83 -23.32
N ALA A 306 12.22 -3.67 -22.51
CA ALA A 306 12.06 -3.18 -21.14
C ALA A 306 11.62 -1.70 -21.11
N ASP A 307 10.62 -1.38 -20.29
CA ASP A 307 10.17 0.01 -20.08
C ASP A 307 11.25 0.77 -19.28
N PRO A 308 11.70 1.95 -19.73
CA PRO A 308 12.65 2.79 -19.00
C PRO A 308 12.25 3.08 -17.56
N ILE A 309 10.96 3.21 -17.28
CA ILE A 309 10.43 3.46 -15.93
C ILE A 309 10.63 2.22 -15.06
N VAL A 310 10.40 1.04 -15.60
CA VAL A 310 10.59 -0.24 -14.90
C VAL A 310 12.07 -0.43 -14.57
N VAL A 311 12.97 -0.22 -15.55
CA VAL A 311 14.42 -0.34 -15.32
C VAL A 311 14.91 0.61 -14.22
N LEU A 312 14.46 1.88 -14.22
CA LEU A 312 14.83 2.83 -13.16
C LEU A 312 14.20 2.47 -11.80
N SER A 313 13.01 1.89 -11.80
CA SER A 313 12.33 1.45 -10.57
C SER A 313 13.03 0.24 -9.95
N ASP A 314 13.42 -0.73 -10.77
CA ASP A 314 14.18 -1.91 -10.34
C ASP A 314 15.58 -1.50 -9.84
N LEU A 315 16.23 -0.52 -10.51
CA LEU A 315 17.48 0.06 -10.06
C LEU A 315 17.33 0.75 -8.70
N ALA A 316 16.24 1.49 -8.48
CA ALA A 316 15.93 2.11 -7.20
C ALA A 316 15.69 1.04 -6.11
N GLU A 317 14.96 -0.03 -6.43
CA GLU A 317 14.74 -1.14 -5.49
C GLU A 317 16.07 -1.79 -5.09
N PHE A 318 16.98 -2.00 -6.04
CA PHE A 318 18.30 -2.55 -5.76
C PHE A 318 19.15 -1.61 -4.89
N VAL A 319 19.17 -0.30 -5.16
CA VAL A 319 19.83 0.72 -4.30
C VAL A 319 19.27 0.67 -2.86
N ASN A 320 17.95 0.54 -2.72
CA ASN A 320 17.30 0.38 -1.41
C ASN A 320 17.77 -0.91 -0.72
N PHE A 321 17.80 -2.02 -1.45
CA PHE A 321 18.26 -3.31 -0.92
C PHE A 321 19.72 -3.24 -0.43
N VAL A 322 20.64 -2.71 -1.25
CA VAL A 322 22.06 -2.49 -0.85
C VAL A 322 22.15 -1.59 0.37
N THR A 323 21.33 -0.54 0.45
CA THR A 323 21.29 0.38 1.59
C THR A 323 20.85 -0.34 2.86
N ARG A 324 19.80 -1.18 2.78
CA ARG A 324 19.31 -1.99 3.91
C ARG A 324 20.36 -3.00 4.37
N VAL A 325 21.02 -3.70 3.43
CA VAL A 325 22.11 -4.64 3.73
C VAL A 325 23.26 -3.94 4.44
N LYS A 326 23.59 -2.70 4.04
CA LYS A 326 24.64 -1.90 4.70
C LYS A 326 24.30 -1.53 6.14
N ILE A 327 23.00 -1.26 6.45
CA ILE A 327 22.54 -0.90 7.80
C ILE A 327 22.31 -2.16 8.65
N VAL A 328 21.68 -3.17 8.07
CA VAL A 328 21.28 -4.42 8.74
C VAL A 328 21.74 -5.60 7.86
N PRO A 329 22.96 -6.12 8.06
CA PRO A 329 23.54 -7.18 7.22
C PRO A 329 22.67 -8.44 7.10
N ALA A 330 21.93 -8.79 8.15
CA ALA A 330 21.00 -9.93 8.16
C ALA A 330 19.89 -9.81 7.10
N THR A 331 19.63 -8.62 6.56
CA THR A 331 18.66 -8.44 5.46
C THR A 331 19.09 -9.20 4.20
N ALA A 332 20.38 -9.45 4.02
CA ALA A 332 20.91 -10.22 2.89
C ALA A 332 20.66 -11.75 3.02
N ASP A 333 20.17 -12.23 4.16
CA ASP A 333 19.90 -13.66 4.37
C ASP A 333 18.47 -14.05 3.99
N ASN A 334 17.65 -13.06 3.59
CA ASN A 334 16.27 -13.30 3.18
C ASN A 334 16.21 -14.06 1.85
N VAL A 335 15.59 -15.24 1.87
CA VAL A 335 15.44 -16.16 0.74
C VAL A 335 14.63 -15.56 -0.42
N ALA A 336 13.84 -14.52 -0.15
CA ALA A 336 13.05 -13.82 -1.17
C ALA A 336 13.92 -13.11 -2.24
N PHE A 337 15.23 -12.94 -2.01
CA PHE A 337 16.17 -12.39 -2.98
C PHE A 337 17.02 -13.51 -3.59
N GLY A 338 17.29 -13.42 -4.89
CA GLY A 338 18.13 -14.39 -5.59
C GLY A 338 19.56 -14.44 -5.00
N GLU A 339 20.22 -15.59 -5.10
CA GLU A 339 21.59 -15.79 -4.56
C GLU A 339 22.56 -14.74 -5.10
N THR A 340 22.57 -14.53 -6.42
CA THR A 340 23.42 -13.54 -7.10
C THR A 340 23.17 -12.13 -6.56
N GLU A 341 21.90 -11.77 -6.38
CA GLU A 341 21.51 -10.46 -5.85
C GLU A 341 22.02 -10.25 -4.42
N ARG A 342 21.91 -11.28 -3.57
CA ARG A 342 22.39 -11.25 -2.17
C ARG A 342 23.89 -11.10 -2.07
N VAL A 343 24.65 -11.85 -2.87
CA VAL A 343 26.13 -11.80 -2.88
C VAL A 343 26.60 -10.43 -3.35
N ARG A 344 26.08 -9.95 -4.49
CA ARG A 344 26.46 -8.65 -5.07
C ARG A 344 26.06 -7.49 -4.17
N ALA A 345 24.87 -7.56 -3.52
CA ALA A 345 24.45 -6.52 -2.59
C ALA A 345 25.40 -6.39 -1.37
N ARG A 346 25.92 -7.51 -0.83
CA ARG A 346 26.92 -7.48 0.25
C ARG A 346 28.23 -6.82 -0.21
N GLU A 347 28.68 -7.13 -1.43
CA GLU A 347 29.89 -6.51 -2.00
C GLU A 347 29.73 -4.99 -2.17
N PHE A 348 28.61 -4.54 -2.74
CA PHE A 348 28.33 -3.11 -2.92
C PHE A 348 28.10 -2.40 -1.58
N ALA A 349 27.45 -3.04 -0.62
CA ALA A 349 27.28 -2.50 0.73
C ALA A 349 28.62 -2.28 1.43
N ALA A 350 29.63 -3.12 1.18
CA ALA A 350 30.97 -2.93 1.72
C ALA A 350 31.71 -1.77 1.02
N LYS A 351 31.59 -1.66 -0.31
CA LYS A 351 32.35 -0.70 -1.14
C LYS A 351 31.76 0.72 -1.12
N LEU A 352 30.43 0.87 -1.18
CA LEU A 352 29.79 2.18 -1.35
C LEU A 352 29.48 2.86 -0.02
N SER A 353 29.61 4.19 0.03
CA SER A 353 29.23 4.97 1.20
C SER A 353 27.73 5.19 1.30
N MET A 354 27.19 5.38 2.52
CA MET A 354 25.78 5.74 2.73
C MET A 354 25.38 7.02 2.00
N ARG A 355 26.33 7.96 1.85
CA ARG A 355 26.13 9.21 1.13
C ARG A 355 25.83 8.95 -0.34
N VAL A 356 26.62 8.12 -1.00
CA VAL A 356 26.44 7.75 -2.42
C VAL A 356 25.10 7.06 -2.60
N LEU A 357 24.79 6.04 -1.80
CA LEU A 357 23.52 5.31 -1.88
C LEU A 357 22.29 6.21 -1.67
N SER A 358 22.34 7.11 -0.68
CA SER A 358 21.27 8.05 -0.41
C SER A 358 21.04 9.05 -1.55
N ARG A 359 22.11 9.55 -2.17
CA ARG A 359 22.02 10.44 -3.34
C ARG A 359 21.49 9.72 -4.57
N MET A 360 21.98 8.51 -4.86
CA MET A 360 21.46 7.68 -5.95
C MET A 360 19.97 7.46 -5.79
N TRP A 361 19.53 7.08 -4.59
CA TRP A 361 18.10 6.91 -4.29
C TRP A 361 17.28 8.17 -4.57
N GLN A 362 17.72 9.34 -4.09
CA GLN A 362 17.01 10.61 -4.32
C GLN A 362 16.93 10.96 -5.81
N MET A 363 18.04 10.75 -6.56
CA MET A 363 18.07 11.02 -8.00
C MET A 363 17.17 10.07 -8.78
N LEU A 364 17.12 8.80 -8.41
CA LEU A 364 16.22 7.81 -9.01
C LEU A 364 14.75 8.16 -8.76
N LEU A 365 14.35 8.45 -7.52
CA LEU A 365 12.96 8.84 -7.22
C LEU A 365 12.50 10.04 -8.04
N LYS A 366 13.34 11.08 -8.12
CA LYS A 366 13.04 12.25 -8.92
C LYS A 366 13.05 11.93 -10.41
N GLY A 367 14.03 11.13 -10.86
CA GLY A 367 14.19 10.73 -12.25
C GLY A 367 13.02 9.90 -12.77
N ILE A 368 12.50 8.95 -11.99
CA ILE A 368 11.31 8.17 -12.33
C ILE A 368 10.12 9.09 -12.65
N THR A 369 9.87 10.09 -11.79
CA THR A 369 8.79 11.05 -12.02
C THR A 369 9.04 11.90 -13.29
N GLU A 370 10.28 12.30 -13.55
CA GLU A 370 10.66 13.03 -14.77
C GLU A 370 10.44 12.19 -16.03
N VAL A 371 10.83 10.91 -16.00
CA VAL A 371 10.66 9.98 -17.13
C VAL A 371 9.18 9.69 -17.39
N GLN A 372 8.35 9.54 -16.35
CA GLN A 372 6.90 9.35 -16.49
C GLN A 372 6.21 10.50 -17.23
N THR A 373 6.71 11.72 -17.09
CA THR A 373 6.12 12.91 -17.71
C THR A 373 6.80 13.32 -19.02
N ALA A 374 7.92 12.67 -19.37
CA ALA A 374 8.72 13.02 -20.53
C ALA A 374 8.07 12.53 -21.85
N THR A 375 8.17 13.33 -22.91
CA THR A 375 7.74 12.95 -24.27
C THR A 375 8.63 11.87 -24.90
N ARG A 376 9.87 11.71 -24.40
CA ARG A 376 10.84 10.69 -24.82
C ARG A 376 11.41 10.01 -23.58
N PRO A 377 10.74 8.97 -23.06
CA PRO A 377 11.12 8.32 -21.80
C PRO A 377 12.55 7.77 -21.80
N ALA A 378 13.00 7.12 -22.89
CA ALA A 378 14.34 6.57 -22.98
C ALA A 378 15.44 7.64 -22.87
N ALA A 379 15.31 8.75 -23.58
CA ALA A 379 16.29 9.84 -23.50
C ALA A 379 16.29 10.52 -22.11
N ALA A 380 15.12 10.65 -21.49
CA ALA A 380 15.03 11.17 -20.13
C ALA A 380 15.70 10.22 -19.12
N ALA A 381 15.51 8.90 -19.26
CA ALA A 381 16.17 7.90 -18.43
C ALA A 381 17.70 7.94 -18.58
N GLU A 382 18.23 8.05 -19.81
CA GLU A 382 19.66 8.23 -20.05
C GLU A 382 20.23 9.45 -19.28
N MET A 383 19.51 10.57 -19.27
CA MET A 383 19.92 11.76 -18.52
C MET A 383 19.86 11.57 -17.00
N VAL A 384 18.96 10.72 -16.50
CA VAL A 384 18.96 10.31 -15.09
C VAL A 384 20.20 9.49 -14.76
N LEU A 385 20.58 8.54 -15.61
CA LEU A 385 21.79 7.72 -15.43
C LEU A 385 23.06 8.58 -15.44
N VAL A 386 23.17 9.55 -16.35
CA VAL A 386 24.27 10.55 -16.37
C VAL A 386 24.36 11.29 -15.04
N ARG A 387 23.23 11.81 -14.56
CA ARG A 387 23.22 12.54 -13.28
C ARG A 387 23.70 11.68 -12.12
N ILE A 388 23.27 10.43 -12.08
CA ILE A 388 23.69 9.48 -11.02
C ILE A 388 25.19 9.27 -11.06
N ALA A 389 25.76 8.97 -12.22
CA ALA A 389 27.16 8.66 -12.35
C ALA A 389 28.08 9.85 -12.02
N TYR A 390 27.70 11.08 -12.41
CA TYR A 390 28.52 12.28 -12.17
C TYR A 390 28.30 12.93 -10.81
N VAL A 391 27.11 12.84 -10.23
CA VAL A 391 26.76 13.62 -9.04
C VAL A 391 26.80 12.79 -7.76
N ALA A 392 26.68 11.47 -7.86
CA ALA A 392 26.61 10.60 -6.69
C ALA A 392 27.83 10.74 -5.76
N ASP A 393 29.03 10.96 -6.32
CA ASP A 393 30.28 11.04 -5.57
C ASP A 393 30.84 12.47 -5.38
N LEU A 394 30.11 13.50 -5.83
CA LEU A 394 30.54 14.89 -5.61
C LEU A 394 30.57 15.24 -4.11
N PRO A 395 31.58 16.00 -3.63
CA PRO A 395 31.60 16.49 -2.26
C PRO A 395 30.39 17.40 -1.97
N THR A 396 29.96 17.41 -0.72
CA THR A 396 28.95 18.38 -0.28
C THR A 396 29.51 19.80 -0.33
N PRO A 397 28.67 20.85 -0.41
CA PRO A 397 29.16 22.24 -0.37
C PRO A 397 30.08 22.50 0.83
N ASP A 398 29.76 21.95 2.00
CA ASP A 398 30.57 22.10 3.22
C ASP A 398 31.93 21.38 3.11
N GLU A 399 31.96 20.20 2.49
CA GLU A 399 33.19 19.46 2.23
C GLU A 399 34.03 20.15 1.16
N ALA A 400 33.40 20.66 0.11
CA ALA A 400 34.08 21.44 -0.91
C ALA A 400 34.70 22.72 -0.33
N ILE A 401 33.99 23.42 0.54
CA ILE A 401 34.51 24.59 1.27
C ILE A 401 35.72 24.19 2.14
N ARG A 402 35.61 23.10 2.93
CA ARG A 402 36.73 22.60 3.75
C ARG A 402 37.92 22.17 2.90
N MET A 403 37.72 21.53 1.75
CA MET A 403 38.79 21.17 0.82
C MET A 403 39.46 22.43 0.24
N ILE A 404 38.71 23.47 -0.08
CA ILE A 404 39.25 24.76 -0.54
C ILE A 404 40.02 25.45 0.59
N GLU A 405 39.52 25.47 1.81
CA GLU A 405 40.18 26.01 2.99
C GLU A 405 41.48 25.27 3.32
N GLN A 406 41.47 23.94 3.20
CA GLN A 406 42.68 23.09 3.43
C GLN A 406 43.72 23.22 2.32
N ASN A 407 43.28 23.39 1.06
CA ASN A 407 44.19 23.57 -0.09
C ASN A 407 44.52 25.04 -0.36
N GLY A 408 43.81 25.99 0.24
CA GLY A 408 43.99 27.44 0.08
C GLY A 408 45.18 28.03 0.84
N GLY A 409 45.97 27.18 1.54
CA GLY A 409 47.16 27.62 2.28
C GLY A 409 48.44 27.81 1.46
N SER A 410 48.40 27.64 0.13
CA SER A 410 49.60 27.85 -0.73
C SER A 410 49.26 28.91 -1.79
N SER A 411 49.32 30.16 -1.40
CA SER A 411 49.46 31.24 -2.37
C SER A 411 50.79 31.05 -3.14
N PRO A 412 50.78 30.95 -4.47
CA PRO A 412 52.02 31.07 -5.19
C PRO A 412 52.53 32.50 -5.05
N THR A 413 53.58 32.67 -4.26
CA THR A 413 54.40 33.87 -4.25
C THR A 413 54.91 34.09 -5.68
N ALA A 414 54.28 35.02 -6.40
CA ALA A 414 54.81 35.49 -7.65
C ALA A 414 56.09 36.29 -7.37
N SER A 415 57.23 35.60 -7.64
CA SER A 415 58.54 36.23 -7.66
C SER A 415 58.53 37.25 -8.81
N GLY A 416 58.49 38.50 -8.47
CA GLY A 416 58.60 39.60 -9.42
C GLY A 416 60.00 39.74 -9.94
N ASN A 417 60.15 39.83 -11.25
CA ASN A 417 61.30 40.47 -11.86
C ASN A 417 60.78 41.64 -12.72
N GLY A 418 61.12 42.82 -12.26
CA GLY A 418 60.73 44.07 -12.91
C GLY A 418 61.49 44.35 -14.20
N VAL A 419 60.79 44.92 -15.14
CA VAL A 419 61.40 45.91 -16.10
C VAL A 419 60.36 47.02 -16.32
N SER A 420 60.82 48.22 -15.93
CA SER A 420 60.23 49.55 -16.13
C SER A 420 60.26 49.92 -17.60
N ARG A 421 59.18 50.53 -18.09
CA ARG A 421 59.13 51.72 -18.97
C ARG A 421 57.72 52.01 -19.48
N GLY A 422 57.24 53.23 -19.18
CA GLY A 422 56.85 54.29 -20.07
C GLY A 422 55.36 54.49 -20.18
N ALA A 423 54.83 55.48 -19.49
CA ALA A 423 53.56 56.13 -19.80
C ALA A 423 53.69 57.00 -21.07
N PRO A 424 52.64 57.49 -21.75
CA PRO A 424 51.70 58.44 -21.11
C PRO A 424 50.20 58.31 -21.48
N ALA A 425 49.48 59.08 -20.74
CA ALA A 425 48.05 59.33 -20.71
C ALA A 425 47.38 59.73 -22.04
N SER A 426 46.11 59.38 -22.14
CA SER A 426 45.08 60.27 -22.71
C SER A 426 43.70 59.90 -22.15
N THR A 427 43.13 60.83 -21.44
CA THR A 427 41.76 61.08 -21.06
C THR A 427 40.89 61.26 -22.28
N VAL A 428 39.71 60.66 -22.31
CA VAL A 428 38.46 61.38 -22.80
C VAL A 428 37.23 60.71 -22.12
N SER A 429 36.51 61.55 -21.43
CA SER A 429 35.14 61.42 -20.97
C SER A 429 34.16 61.36 -22.12
N ALA A 430 33.04 60.70 -22.00
CA ALA A 430 31.72 61.21 -22.26
C ALA A 430 30.61 60.16 -22.00
N THR A 431 29.70 60.56 -21.21
CA THR A 431 28.37 60.05 -20.92
C THR A 431 27.37 60.47 -22.01
N PRO A 432 26.03 60.33 -21.86
CA PRO A 432 25.21 59.26 -22.41
C PRO A 432 24.14 59.79 -23.39
N SER A 433 23.42 58.93 -24.08
CA SER A 433 22.09 59.24 -24.68
C SER A 433 21.41 57.92 -25.03
N SER A 434 20.29 57.58 -24.45
CA SER A 434 18.88 57.93 -24.68
C SER A 434 18.36 57.65 -26.09
N SER A 435 17.27 56.93 -26.04
CA SER A 435 16.08 57.05 -26.86
C SER A 435 15.82 56.07 -28.00
N MET A 436 14.67 55.55 -27.90
CA MET A 436 13.47 55.48 -28.77
C MET A 436 13.39 54.27 -29.67
N SER A 437 12.34 53.47 -29.52
CA SER A 437 10.94 53.66 -29.91
C SER A 437 10.60 53.08 -31.29
N SER A 438 9.60 52.33 -31.34
CA SER A 438 8.51 52.19 -32.35
C SER A 438 8.19 50.72 -32.60
N SER A 439 7.03 50.29 -32.30
CA SER A 439 5.65 50.53 -32.77
C SER A 439 5.16 49.52 -33.80
N ARG A 440 3.96 49.09 -33.52
CA ARG A 440 2.85 48.72 -34.42
C ARG A 440 2.83 47.29 -34.95
N THR A 441 1.66 46.55 -35.01
CA THR A 441 0.26 46.96 -35.27
C THR A 441 -0.61 45.73 -35.09
N VAL A 442 -1.57 45.76 -34.28
CA VAL A 442 -3.04 45.68 -34.37
C VAL A 442 -3.60 44.92 -35.59
N MET A 443 -4.45 43.93 -35.32
CA MET A 443 -5.79 43.90 -35.92
C MET A 443 -6.78 43.14 -35.05
N ALA A 444 -7.86 43.81 -34.74
CA ALA A 444 -9.08 43.37 -34.10
C ALA A 444 -10.09 42.93 -35.16
N ALA A 445 -10.99 42.03 -34.81
CA ALA A 445 -12.31 41.97 -35.41
C ALA A 445 -13.36 41.54 -34.36
N SER A 446 -14.30 42.42 -34.22
CA SER A 446 -15.48 42.50 -33.41
C SER A 446 -16.67 41.79 -34.06
N LEU A 447 -17.64 41.35 -33.23
CA LEU A 447 -19.12 41.47 -33.42
C LEU A 447 -19.77 40.62 -32.32
N ALA A 448 -20.38 41.14 -31.30
CA ALA A 448 -21.66 41.82 -31.12
C ALA A 448 -22.85 40.88 -30.97
N ALA A 449 -23.54 41.01 -29.89
CA ALA A 449 -24.93 41.22 -29.46
C ALA A 449 -25.43 40.12 -28.51
N GLY A 450 -26.14 40.29 -27.41
CA GLY A 450 -26.93 41.36 -26.84
C GLY A 450 -27.55 40.81 -25.54
N GLY A 451 -27.86 41.66 -24.56
CA GLY A 451 -28.32 41.38 -23.23
C GLY A 451 -29.82 41.00 -23.13
N PRO A 452 -30.43 41.00 -21.94
CA PRO A 452 -30.44 42.07 -20.92
C PRO A 452 -30.37 41.59 -19.44
N ARG A 453 -30.06 42.53 -18.54
CA ARG A 453 -30.23 42.47 -17.08
C ARG A 453 -31.66 42.61 -16.63
N PRO A 454 -32.02 42.15 -15.40
CA PRO A 454 -32.32 43.14 -14.38
C PRO A 454 -31.89 42.84 -12.91
N ARG A 455 -31.60 43.96 -12.26
CA ARG A 455 -31.88 44.46 -10.90
C ARG A 455 -31.45 43.72 -9.62
N GLN A 456 -30.73 44.56 -8.90
CA GLN A 456 -30.29 44.60 -7.50
C GLN A 456 -31.37 44.29 -6.44
N THR A 457 -30.93 43.72 -5.30
CA THR A 457 -31.21 44.28 -3.96
C THR A 457 -30.05 43.96 -2.98
N ARG A 458 -29.84 44.91 -2.09
CA ARG A 458 -28.79 45.14 -1.07
C ARG A 458 -28.81 44.14 0.11
N SER A 459 -27.67 43.83 0.68
CA SER A 459 -27.10 44.21 2.00
C SER A 459 -26.12 43.09 2.36
N GLY A 460 -24.86 43.26 2.61
CA GLY A 460 -24.23 44.13 3.59
C GLY A 460 -23.47 43.23 4.54
N ARG A 461 -22.16 43.07 4.37
CA ARG A 461 -21.04 43.22 5.32
C ARG A 461 -19.76 42.62 4.73
N ARG A 462 -18.85 43.50 4.40
CA ARG A 462 -17.46 43.17 4.07
C ARG A 462 -16.72 42.81 5.35
N CYS A 463 -15.99 41.71 5.32
CA CYS A 463 -14.81 41.52 6.17
C CYS A 463 -13.62 41.36 5.22
N SER A 464 -12.77 42.39 5.22
CA SER A 464 -11.50 42.41 4.49
C SER A 464 -10.46 41.68 5.35
N LEU A 465 -9.88 40.59 4.82
CA LEU A 465 -8.64 40.02 5.33
C LEU A 465 -7.49 40.56 4.48
N VAL A 466 -6.66 41.35 5.15
CA VAL A 466 -5.43 41.94 4.61
C VAL A 466 -4.36 40.84 4.64
N PHE A 467 -3.85 40.44 3.47
CA PHE A 467 -2.62 39.68 3.37
C PHE A 467 -1.42 40.64 3.42
N HIS A 468 -0.62 40.53 4.47
CA HIS A 468 0.72 41.12 4.50
C HIS A 468 1.70 40.12 3.90
N ALA A 469 2.31 40.51 2.78
CA ALA A 469 3.52 39.91 2.24
C ALA A 469 4.71 40.34 3.12
N VAL A 470 5.45 39.40 3.67
CA VAL A 470 6.72 39.64 4.35
C VAL A 470 7.83 39.08 3.45
N THR A 471 8.66 39.99 2.97
CA THR A 471 9.96 39.72 2.34
C THR A 471 11.00 39.37 3.41
N PRO A 472 11.96 38.46 3.15
CA PRO A 472 13.00 38.13 4.12
C PRO A 472 14.24 39.00 3.92
N GLU A 473 14.66 39.70 4.95
CA GLU A 473 16.02 40.21 5.08
C GLU A 473 16.82 39.44 6.15
N MET A 474 18.08 39.28 5.82
CA MET A 474 19.16 38.55 6.51
C MET A 474 19.41 38.96 7.96
N GLY A 475 19.87 37.98 8.76
CA GLY A 475 20.57 38.29 10.00
C GLY A 475 20.78 37.10 10.93
N SER A 476 21.94 36.53 10.82
CA SER A 476 22.61 35.52 11.67
C SER A 476 22.29 35.56 13.18
N ARG A 477 22.08 34.38 13.78
CA ARG A 477 22.74 33.88 15.00
C ARG A 477 22.22 32.50 15.38
N ILE A 478 23.11 31.55 15.25
CA ILE A 478 22.95 30.18 15.76
C ILE A 478 23.14 30.21 17.28
N ARG A 479 22.18 29.69 18.04
CA ARG A 479 22.40 29.21 19.40
C ARG A 479 21.95 27.76 19.50
N HIS A 480 22.88 26.92 19.90
CA HIS A 480 22.66 25.55 20.32
C HIS A 480 21.60 25.46 21.41
N VAL A 481 20.62 24.58 21.23
CA VAL A 481 19.76 24.11 22.30
C VAL A 481 19.87 22.59 22.36
N ALA A 482 20.46 22.15 23.47
CA ALA A 482 20.52 20.75 23.84
C ALA A 482 19.12 20.31 24.36
N LEU A 483 18.59 19.22 23.81
CA LEU A 483 17.39 18.57 24.30
C LEU A 483 17.74 17.61 25.44
N VAL A 484 17.29 17.96 26.66
CA VAL A 484 17.24 17.08 27.83
C VAL A 484 15.82 16.57 27.99
N PRO A 485 15.56 15.29 28.21
CA PRO A 485 14.21 14.79 28.41
C PRO A 485 13.79 15.00 29.89
N GLN A 486 12.77 15.81 30.11
CA GLN A 486 12.13 15.94 31.43
C GLN A 486 11.13 14.79 31.64
N ARG A 487 11.39 14.01 32.68
CA ARG A 487 10.39 13.17 33.37
C ARG A 487 9.52 14.05 34.25
N GLN A 488 8.24 14.11 33.98
CA GLN A 488 7.29 14.74 34.92
C GLN A 488 6.78 13.69 35.91
N PHE A 489 7.13 13.91 37.16
CA PHE A 489 6.47 13.34 38.34
C PHE A 489 5.21 14.16 38.60
N ILE A 490 4.05 13.53 38.68
CA ILE A 490 2.82 14.13 39.20
C ILE A 490 2.63 13.64 40.62
N ALA A 491 2.79 14.55 41.59
CA ALA A 491 2.46 14.36 42.99
C ALA A 491 0.95 14.48 43.19
N ARG A 492 0.37 13.61 44.00
CA ARG A 492 -1.00 13.71 44.54
C ARG A 492 -0.98 14.52 45.84
N PRO A 493 -1.99 15.34 46.12
CA PRO A 493 -2.18 15.92 47.45
C PRO A 493 -3.04 15.03 48.35
N ASP A 494 -2.66 15.03 49.62
CA ASP A 494 -3.25 14.36 50.76
C ASP A 494 -4.70 14.74 51.04
N ARG A 495 -5.50 13.79 51.56
CA ARG A 495 -6.57 14.05 52.52
C ARG A 495 -6.57 13.01 53.65
N VAL A 496 -6.38 13.55 54.82
CA VAL A 496 -6.51 12.99 56.16
C VAL A 496 -7.97 12.66 56.48
N VAL A 497 -8.25 11.50 57.07
CA VAL A 497 -9.17 11.25 58.19
C VAL A 497 -8.92 9.83 58.73
N ALA A 498 -8.65 9.73 60.05
CA ALA A 498 -8.63 8.54 60.90
C ALA A 498 -9.89 8.56 61.79
N PRO A 499 -10.10 7.60 62.75
CA PRO A 499 -9.87 6.14 62.81
C PRO A 499 -11.12 5.38 63.29
N GLY A 500 -11.09 4.03 63.25
CA GLY A 500 -12.14 3.20 63.85
C GLY A 500 -11.79 1.71 63.85
N GLU A 501 -11.59 1.20 65.01
CA GLU A 501 -11.22 -0.09 65.59
C GLU A 501 -11.85 -1.35 64.99
N GLY A 502 -11.13 -2.50 65.11
CA GLY A 502 -11.72 -3.83 65.10
C GLY A 502 -10.78 -4.98 64.73
N MET A 503 -10.18 -5.59 65.69
CA MET A 503 -9.44 -6.91 65.73
C MET A 503 -10.07 -7.99 64.86
N VAL A 504 -9.31 -9.01 64.31
CA VAL A 504 -8.79 -10.24 64.93
C VAL A 504 -8.20 -11.21 63.86
N HIS A 505 -6.99 -11.67 64.14
CA HIS A 505 -6.30 -12.97 63.80
C HIS A 505 -6.53 -13.76 62.49
N GLY A 506 -5.40 -14.19 61.93
CA GLY A 506 -5.30 -15.44 61.17
C GLY A 506 -4.05 -15.55 60.27
N GLU A 507 -2.95 -16.06 60.83
CA GLU A 507 -1.75 -16.52 60.11
C GLU A 507 -2.04 -17.66 59.14
N ALA A 508 -1.38 -17.64 57.98
CA ALA A 508 -0.78 -18.86 57.40
C ALA A 508 0.15 -18.55 56.21
N THR A 509 1.40 -18.64 56.51
CA THR A 509 2.53 -18.74 55.56
C THR A 509 2.46 -20.02 54.74
N ARG A 510 2.62 -19.98 53.42
CA ARG A 510 3.19 -21.09 52.64
C ARG A 510 4.14 -20.57 51.55
N ARG A 511 5.41 -20.89 51.77
CA ARG A 511 6.52 -20.85 50.82
C ARG A 511 6.27 -21.89 49.72
N TRP A 512 6.55 -21.53 48.50
CA TRP A 512 6.80 -22.48 47.41
C TRP A 512 8.26 -22.43 47.00
N ARG A 513 8.93 -23.60 47.02
CA ARG A 513 10.25 -23.87 46.43
C ARG A 513 10.05 -24.53 45.05
N PRO A 514 11.00 -24.40 44.11
CA PRO A 514 10.95 -25.06 42.81
C PRO A 514 11.53 -26.49 42.88
N ALA A 515 10.97 -27.39 42.10
CA ALA A 515 11.47 -28.75 41.92
C ALA A 515 11.99 -28.98 40.49
N SER A 516 13.18 -29.51 40.46
CA SER A 516 14.06 -30.00 39.41
C SER A 516 13.49 -31.10 38.53
N SER A 517 13.92 -31.13 37.24
CA SER A 517 13.96 -32.29 36.33
C SER A 517 14.89 -33.40 36.88
N PRO A 518 15.06 -34.59 36.29
CA PRO A 518 14.80 -35.12 34.94
C PRO A 518 14.31 -36.59 34.89
N THR A 519 13.98 -37.15 33.72
CA THR A 519 14.65 -38.37 33.19
C THR A 519 14.02 -38.86 31.88
N ALA A 520 14.90 -39.30 31.01
CA ALA A 520 14.72 -40.01 29.76
C ALA A 520 14.02 -41.35 29.88
N TRP A 521 13.29 -41.78 28.82
CA TRP A 521 13.21 -43.20 28.42
C TRP A 521 13.01 -43.35 26.91
N SER A 522 13.76 -44.31 26.40
CA SER A 522 14.00 -44.76 25.05
C SER A 522 12.82 -45.44 24.36
N ARG A 523 12.96 -45.48 23.04
CA ARG A 523 12.21 -46.24 22.01
C ARG A 523 12.07 -47.76 22.29
N PRO A 524 11.18 -48.48 21.57
CA PRO A 524 11.52 -48.92 20.20
C PRO A 524 10.68 -48.25 19.10
#